data_acd674bc5697bae2ffc15427d9e6afe8
#
_entry.id   acd674bc5697bae2ffc15427d9e6afe8
#
_cell.length_a   1.000
_cell.length_b   1.000
_cell.length_c   1.000
_cell.angle_alpha   90.00
_cell.angle_beta   90.00
_cell.angle_gamma   90.00
#
_symmetry.space_group_name_H-M   'P 1'
#
loop_
_entity.id
_entity.type
_entity.pdbx_description
1 polymer ?
#
loop_
_entity_poly.entity_id
_entity_poly.type
_entity_poly.pdbx_seq_one_letter_code
_entity_poly.pdbx_strand_id
1 'polypeptide(L)'
;MNIMSQRIFLIRHGEGFHNVNYHLFGKGAYYVEKYMDPKLTNKGKDQALELGETWIGKEEIDLIITSPLTRCLETTTNIFKDMSVPIIANENIREFPMGLQYSNKRRDKWILQNEFPHISFNDVLSSSDEIWNNKRYETMDELNERKRKTLEFIKHRPEKNIALVSHSSFIMNFLFNFVDEDEDKELKHCYPYEFKMEDIDFGTRKESSYGL
;
A
#
# COMPACT_ATOMS: atom_id res chain seq x y z
N MET A 1 -15.48 29.35 -3.99
CA MET A 1 -15.02 28.19 -4.78
C MET A 1 -15.30 26.97 -3.96
N ASN A 2 -16.24 26.11 -4.39
CA ASN A 2 -16.38 24.78 -3.78
C ASN A 2 -15.10 23.99 -4.11
N ILE A 3 -14.23 23.83 -3.12
CA ILE A 3 -13.13 22.89 -3.21
C ILE A 3 -13.79 21.51 -3.24
N MET A 4 -13.92 20.91 -4.42
CA MET A 4 -14.37 19.53 -4.50
C MET A 4 -13.40 18.68 -3.69
N SER A 5 -13.92 17.94 -2.72
CA SER A 5 -13.15 17.05 -1.86
C SER A 5 -12.44 16.00 -2.72
N GLN A 6 -11.17 15.72 -2.41
CA GLN A 6 -10.43 14.64 -3.07
C GLN A 6 -11.07 13.29 -2.71
N ARG A 7 -11.22 12.41 -3.70
CA ARG A 7 -11.63 11.01 -3.54
C ARG A 7 -10.37 10.15 -3.48
N ILE A 8 -10.27 9.34 -2.45
CA ILE A 8 -9.13 8.47 -2.19
C ILE A 8 -9.60 7.02 -2.29
N PHE A 9 -8.95 6.23 -3.12
CA PHE A 9 -9.20 4.80 -3.27
C PHE A 9 -8.05 4.02 -2.67
N LEU A 10 -8.31 3.35 -1.56
CA LEU A 10 -7.32 2.54 -0.86
C LEU A 10 -7.43 1.10 -1.33
N ILE A 11 -6.34 0.54 -1.82
CA ILE A 11 -6.30 -0.79 -2.43
C ILE A 11 -5.21 -1.61 -1.74
N ARG A 12 -5.61 -2.72 -1.10
CA ARG A 12 -4.64 -3.73 -0.64
C ARG A 12 -4.07 -4.48 -1.85
N HIS A 13 -2.75 -4.71 -1.85
CA HIS A 13 -2.10 -5.52 -2.89
C HIS A 13 -2.76 -6.89 -3.07
N GLY A 14 -2.60 -7.54 -4.23
CA GLY A 14 -3.01 -8.91 -4.53
C GLY A 14 -2.28 -9.93 -3.64
N GLU A 15 -2.76 -11.18 -3.59
CA GLU A 15 -2.12 -12.23 -2.80
C GLU A 15 -0.63 -12.36 -3.15
N GLY A 16 0.24 -12.19 -2.15
CA GLY A 16 1.69 -12.35 -2.29
C GLY A 16 2.18 -13.68 -1.74
N PHE A 17 3.39 -14.10 -2.15
CA PHE A 17 3.99 -15.34 -1.64
C PHE A 17 4.15 -15.34 -0.12
N HIS A 18 4.29 -14.18 0.52
CA HIS A 18 4.34 -14.11 1.99
C HIS A 18 3.02 -14.54 2.65
N ASN A 19 1.87 -14.25 2.03
CA ASN A 19 0.56 -14.71 2.51
C ASN A 19 0.47 -16.24 2.46
N VAL A 20 0.86 -16.84 1.34
CA VAL A 20 0.89 -18.31 1.19
C VAL A 20 1.87 -18.94 2.18
N ASN A 21 3.07 -18.38 2.30
CA ASN A 21 4.08 -18.88 3.22
C ASN A 21 3.63 -18.80 4.69
N TYR A 22 2.88 -17.75 5.03
CA TYR A 22 2.27 -17.63 6.35
C TYR A 22 1.28 -18.78 6.63
N HIS A 23 0.38 -19.06 5.69
CA HIS A 23 -0.58 -20.16 5.85
C HIS A 23 0.10 -21.53 5.95
N LEU A 24 1.23 -21.72 5.29
CA LEU A 24 1.96 -22.99 5.29
C LEU A 24 2.89 -23.17 6.50
N PHE A 25 3.53 -22.09 6.95
CA PHE A 25 4.66 -22.15 7.91
C PHE A 25 4.46 -21.23 9.13
N GLY A 26 3.34 -20.51 9.22
CA GLY A 26 3.04 -19.56 10.28
C GLY A 26 3.90 -18.28 10.20
N LYS A 27 3.81 -17.45 11.24
CA LYS A 27 4.49 -16.13 11.33
C LYS A 27 6.01 -16.21 11.10
N GLY A 28 6.64 -17.34 11.38
CA GLY A 28 8.08 -17.56 11.16
C GLY A 28 8.53 -17.28 9.72
N ALA A 29 7.66 -17.51 8.73
CA ALA A 29 8.00 -17.28 7.33
C ALA A 29 8.37 -15.82 7.00
N TYR A 30 7.81 -14.86 7.72
CA TYR A 30 8.10 -13.42 7.50
C TYR A 30 9.53 -13.03 7.86
N TYR A 31 10.21 -13.82 8.70
CA TYR A 31 11.55 -13.54 9.20
C TYR A 31 12.65 -14.26 8.40
N VAL A 32 12.29 -14.98 7.35
CA VAL A 32 13.26 -15.71 6.53
C VAL A 32 13.72 -14.81 5.38
N GLU A 33 15.02 -14.52 5.33
CA GLU A 33 15.62 -13.63 4.32
C GLU A 33 15.35 -14.09 2.88
N LYS A 34 15.26 -15.40 2.65
CA LYS A 34 14.88 -15.98 1.33
C LYS A 34 13.55 -15.42 0.79
N TYR A 35 12.68 -14.95 1.67
CA TYR A 35 11.36 -14.40 1.32
C TYR A 35 11.32 -12.88 1.39
N MET A 36 12.48 -12.23 1.20
CA MET A 36 12.59 -10.78 1.17
C MET A 36 11.78 -10.19 0.01
N ASP A 37 11.00 -9.12 0.28
CA ASP A 37 10.20 -8.37 -0.69
C ASP A 37 9.47 -9.27 -1.71
N PRO A 38 8.55 -10.14 -1.24
CA PRO A 38 7.96 -11.17 -2.08
C PRO A 38 7.05 -10.59 -3.16
N LYS A 39 7.06 -11.26 -4.31
CA LYS A 39 6.18 -11.00 -5.46
C LYS A 39 4.76 -11.48 -5.20
N LEU A 40 3.84 -11.12 -6.10
CA LEU A 40 2.51 -11.69 -6.17
C LEU A 40 2.57 -13.17 -6.57
N THR A 41 1.62 -13.95 -6.06
CA THR A 41 1.30 -15.27 -6.62
C THR A 41 0.58 -15.12 -7.98
N ASN A 42 0.39 -16.21 -8.72
CA ASN A 42 -0.45 -16.16 -9.92
C ASN A 42 -1.87 -15.70 -9.58
N LYS A 43 -2.44 -16.20 -8.48
CA LYS A 43 -3.74 -15.75 -7.98
C LYS A 43 -3.75 -14.25 -7.66
N GLY A 44 -2.69 -13.72 -7.04
CA GLY A 44 -2.59 -12.29 -6.76
C GLY A 44 -2.50 -11.43 -8.02
N LYS A 45 -1.84 -11.93 -9.08
CA LYS A 45 -1.83 -11.27 -10.40
C LYS A 45 -3.21 -11.29 -11.04
N ASP A 46 -3.90 -12.42 -10.99
CA ASP A 46 -5.27 -12.56 -11.52
C ASP A 46 -6.24 -11.62 -10.78
N GLN A 47 -6.13 -11.51 -9.45
CA GLN A 47 -6.91 -10.54 -8.66
C GLN A 47 -6.68 -9.09 -9.11
N ALA A 48 -5.44 -8.72 -9.39
CA ALA A 48 -5.11 -7.36 -9.84
C ALA A 48 -5.61 -7.10 -11.26
N LEU A 49 -5.49 -8.07 -12.17
CA LEU A 49 -6.02 -7.98 -13.53
C LEU A 49 -7.54 -7.89 -13.53
N GLU A 50 -8.23 -8.73 -12.75
CA GLU A 50 -9.68 -8.72 -12.61
C GLU A 50 -10.19 -7.36 -12.12
N LEU A 51 -9.54 -6.78 -11.07
CA LEU A 51 -9.88 -5.43 -10.64
C LEU A 51 -9.68 -4.42 -11.76
N GLY A 52 -8.57 -4.51 -12.50
CA GLY A 52 -8.28 -3.63 -13.63
C GLY A 52 -9.32 -3.68 -14.74
N GLU A 53 -9.98 -4.82 -14.92
CA GLU A 53 -11.02 -5.03 -15.93
C GLU A 53 -12.44 -4.66 -15.44
N THR A 54 -12.71 -4.85 -14.15
CA THR A 54 -14.08 -4.73 -13.59
C THR A 54 -14.35 -3.43 -12.85
N TRP A 55 -13.31 -2.70 -12.44
CA TRP A 55 -13.48 -1.46 -11.68
C TRP A 55 -13.91 -0.29 -12.58
N ILE A 56 -15.20 0.03 -12.55
CA ILE A 56 -15.83 1.09 -13.37
C ILE A 56 -15.19 2.48 -13.10
N GLY A 57 -14.83 2.78 -11.85
CA GLY A 57 -14.22 4.05 -11.45
C GLY A 57 -12.73 4.21 -11.80
N LYS A 58 -12.11 3.19 -12.38
CA LYS A 58 -10.67 3.20 -12.69
C LYS A 58 -10.28 4.35 -13.61
N GLU A 59 -11.08 4.61 -14.64
CA GLU A 59 -10.81 5.63 -15.67
C GLU A 59 -10.88 7.08 -15.12
N GLU A 60 -11.44 7.27 -13.92
CA GLU A 60 -11.48 8.58 -13.25
C GLU A 60 -10.22 8.88 -12.44
N ILE A 61 -9.31 7.91 -12.26
CA ILE A 61 -8.10 8.09 -11.46
C ILE A 61 -7.12 9.04 -12.14
N ASP A 62 -6.68 10.05 -11.41
CA ASP A 62 -5.78 11.11 -11.89
C ASP A 62 -4.33 10.87 -11.45
N LEU A 63 -4.14 10.17 -10.33
CA LEU A 63 -2.84 9.86 -9.73
C LEU A 63 -2.87 8.52 -9.04
N ILE A 64 -1.79 7.77 -9.17
CA ILE A 64 -1.59 6.51 -8.44
C ILE A 64 -0.37 6.66 -7.53
N ILE A 65 -0.54 6.37 -6.24
CA ILE A 65 0.54 6.29 -5.26
C ILE A 65 0.67 4.83 -4.85
N THR A 66 1.85 4.26 -4.94
CA THR A 66 2.08 2.85 -4.60
C THR A 66 3.18 2.67 -3.58
N SER A 67 3.02 1.71 -2.68
CA SER A 67 4.14 1.25 -1.85
C SER A 67 5.27 0.72 -2.73
N PRO A 68 6.54 0.99 -2.41
CA PRO A 68 7.67 0.50 -3.20
C PRO A 68 7.99 -0.99 -2.98
N LEU A 69 7.19 -1.72 -2.20
CA LEU A 69 7.32 -3.16 -2.07
C LEU A 69 6.79 -3.86 -3.33
N THR A 70 7.53 -4.85 -3.80
CA THR A 70 7.31 -5.51 -5.11
C THR A 70 5.87 -5.94 -5.34
N ARG A 71 5.21 -6.52 -4.33
CA ARG A 71 3.80 -6.94 -4.43
C ARG A 71 2.84 -5.79 -4.74
N CYS A 72 3.11 -4.58 -4.22
CA CYS A 72 2.31 -3.39 -4.54
C CYS A 72 2.63 -2.86 -5.94
N LEU A 73 3.90 -2.84 -6.34
CA LEU A 73 4.31 -2.44 -7.68
C LEU A 73 3.70 -3.35 -8.74
N GLU A 74 3.75 -4.68 -8.54
CA GLU A 74 3.09 -5.65 -9.45
C GLU A 74 1.56 -5.48 -9.46
N THR A 75 0.93 -5.24 -8.31
CA THR A 75 -0.51 -4.98 -8.22
C THR A 75 -0.88 -3.73 -9.02
N THR A 76 -0.15 -2.63 -8.79
CA THR A 76 -0.36 -1.36 -9.50
C THR A 76 -0.21 -1.53 -11.01
N THR A 77 0.87 -2.18 -11.44
CA THR A 77 1.13 -2.44 -12.86
C THR A 77 0.01 -3.22 -13.53
N ASN A 78 -0.53 -4.24 -12.85
CA ASN A 78 -1.59 -5.08 -13.42
C ASN A 78 -2.96 -4.38 -13.43
N ILE A 79 -3.33 -3.64 -12.38
CA ILE A 79 -4.61 -2.90 -12.33
C ILE A 79 -4.65 -1.81 -13.41
N PHE A 80 -3.57 -1.05 -13.56
CA PHE A 80 -3.54 0.18 -14.36
C PHE A 80 -2.75 0.02 -15.67
N LYS A 81 -2.57 -1.21 -16.16
CA LYS A 81 -1.75 -1.54 -17.35
C LYS A 81 -2.10 -0.74 -18.60
N ASP A 82 -3.38 -0.36 -18.75
CA ASP A 82 -3.91 0.31 -19.93
C ASP A 82 -4.08 1.82 -19.73
N MET A 83 -3.56 2.38 -18.63
CA MET A 83 -3.72 3.80 -18.28
C MET A 83 -2.40 4.57 -18.42
N SER A 84 -2.52 5.82 -18.86
CA SER A 84 -1.40 6.78 -18.95
C SER A 84 -1.49 7.80 -17.82
N VAL A 85 -1.58 7.33 -16.58
CA VAL A 85 -1.71 8.15 -15.36
C VAL A 85 -0.38 8.15 -14.62
N PRO A 86 0.04 9.27 -14.00
CA PRO A 86 1.25 9.29 -13.17
C PRO A 86 1.21 8.26 -12.05
N ILE A 87 2.27 7.47 -11.89
CA ILE A 87 2.44 6.49 -10.82
C ILE A 87 3.68 6.87 -10.00
N ILE A 88 3.50 7.04 -8.69
CA ILE A 88 4.56 7.45 -7.77
C ILE A 88 4.74 6.39 -6.69
N ALA A 89 5.94 5.87 -6.53
CA ALA A 89 6.31 5.02 -5.40
C ALA A 89 6.60 5.89 -4.16
N ASN A 90 5.98 5.57 -3.02
CA ASN A 90 6.13 6.34 -1.78
C ASN A 90 6.36 5.43 -0.57
N GLU A 91 7.48 5.66 0.15
CA GLU A 91 7.89 4.87 1.31
C GLU A 91 6.91 4.98 2.50
N ASN A 92 6.19 6.10 2.61
CA ASN A 92 5.31 6.33 3.75
C ASN A 92 4.09 5.40 3.80
N ILE A 93 3.73 4.77 2.68
CA ILE A 93 2.59 3.84 2.60
C ILE A 93 3.01 2.35 2.59
N ARG A 94 4.21 2.04 3.10
CA ARG A 94 4.66 0.65 3.30
C ARG A 94 3.89 -0.03 4.42
N GLU A 95 4.00 -1.37 4.46
CA GLU A 95 3.33 -2.20 5.48
C GLU A 95 3.74 -1.82 6.91
N PHE A 96 2.84 -2.04 7.85
CA PHE A 96 3.08 -1.92 9.29
C PHE A 96 3.02 -3.29 9.97
N PRO A 97 3.92 -3.56 10.91
CA PRO A 97 5.10 -2.75 11.25
C PRO A 97 6.27 -2.98 10.27
N MET A 98 7.01 -1.92 9.95
CA MET A 98 8.31 -2.06 9.30
C MET A 98 9.35 -2.62 10.26
N GLY A 99 10.41 -3.21 9.72
CA GLY A 99 11.51 -3.81 10.49
C GLY A 99 11.30 -5.29 10.78
N LEU A 100 12.36 -5.96 11.22
CA LEU A 100 12.49 -7.39 11.55
C LEU A 100 11.99 -8.37 10.45
N GLN A 101 10.80 -8.16 9.90
CA GLN A 101 10.22 -9.01 8.87
C GLN A 101 10.87 -8.74 7.50
N TYR A 102 11.58 -9.73 6.95
CA TYR A 102 12.17 -9.62 5.61
C TYR A 102 11.12 -9.44 4.51
N SER A 103 9.90 -9.93 4.70
CA SER A 103 8.80 -9.69 3.76
C SER A 103 8.48 -8.20 3.57
N ASN A 104 8.85 -7.35 4.53
CA ASN A 104 8.65 -5.90 4.50
C ASN A 104 9.94 -5.11 4.21
N LYS A 105 11.06 -5.79 3.86
CA LYS A 105 12.31 -5.17 3.45
C LYS A 105 12.30 -4.94 1.94
N ARG A 106 12.42 -3.67 1.52
CA ARG A 106 12.44 -3.29 0.10
C ARG A 106 13.75 -3.73 -0.57
N ARG A 107 13.69 -4.15 -1.81
CA ARG A 107 14.86 -4.31 -2.69
C ARG A 107 15.48 -2.95 -3.04
N ASP A 108 16.70 -2.94 -3.53
CA ASP A 108 17.38 -1.71 -3.94
C ASP A 108 16.58 -0.95 -5.01
N LYS A 109 16.55 0.38 -4.87
CA LYS A 109 15.80 1.27 -5.75
C LYS A 109 16.13 1.07 -7.22
N TRP A 110 17.40 0.91 -7.57
CA TRP A 110 17.82 0.76 -8.96
C TRP A 110 17.29 -0.54 -9.59
N ILE A 111 17.15 -1.63 -8.80
CA ILE A 111 16.55 -2.89 -9.26
C ILE A 111 15.07 -2.65 -9.58
N LEU A 112 14.35 -1.98 -8.67
CA LEU A 112 12.93 -1.70 -8.85
C LEU A 112 12.67 -0.74 -10.01
N GLN A 113 13.50 0.29 -10.19
CA GLN A 113 13.40 1.21 -11.33
C GLN A 113 13.58 0.50 -12.68
N ASN A 114 14.49 -0.47 -12.75
CA ASN A 114 14.70 -1.25 -13.97
C ASN A 114 13.54 -2.23 -14.24
N GLU A 115 12.95 -2.81 -13.18
CA GLU A 115 11.83 -3.76 -13.29
C GLU A 115 10.50 -3.05 -13.55
N PHE A 116 10.33 -1.82 -13.02
CA PHE A 116 9.11 -1.00 -13.14
C PHE A 116 9.40 0.40 -13.71
N PRO A 117 9.88 0.52 -14.95
CA PRO A 117 10.35 1.80 -15.51
C PRO A 117 9.24 2.85 -15.70
N HIS A 118 7.98 2.44 -15.66
CA HIS A 118 6.80 3.31 -15.77
C HIS A 118 6.40 3.94 -14.43
N ILE A 119 7.03 3.54 -13.31
CA ILE A 119 6.77 4.08 -11.97
C ILE A 119 7.87 5.07 -11.59
N SER A 120 7.47 6.24 -11.10
CA SER A 120 8.41 7.23 -10.56
C SER A 120 8.86 6.83 -9.15
N PHE A 121 10.17 6.71 -8.94
CA PHE A 121 10.80 6.46 -7.63
C PHE A 121 11.49 7.73 -7.08
N ASN A 122 11.11 8.92 -7.53
CA ASN A 122 11.76 10.16 -7.08
C ASN A 122 11.59 10.38 -5.57
N ASP A 123 10.47 9.96 -4.99
CA ASP A 123 10.19 10.08 -3.56
C ASP A 123 10.80 8.94 -2.71
N VAL A 124 11.44 7.97 -3.34
CA VAL A 124 12.27 6.95 -2.69
C VAL A 124 13.70 7.46 -2.64
N LEU A 125 14.09 8.05 -1.50
CA LEU A 125 15.32 8.83 -1.39
C LEU A 125 16.58 7.96 -1.40
N SER A 126 16.59 6.86 -0.66
CA SER A 126 17.77 5.99 -0.52
C SER A 126 17.77 4.84 -1.53
N SER A 127 18.94 4.48 -2.04
CA SER A 127 19.11 3.33 -2.93
C SER A 127 18.78 2.02 -2.20
N SER A 128 19.47 1.76 -1.11
CA SER A 128 19.17 0.65 -0.20
C SER A 128 17.99 0.98 0.73
N ASP A 129 17.43 -0.04 1.39
CA ASP A 129 16.36 0.15 2.37
C ASP A 129 16.93 0.56 3.73
N GLU A 130 17.09 1.85 3.94
CA GLU A 130 17.59 2.43 5.19
C GLU A 130 16.49 2.57 6.28
N ILE A 131 15.23 2.43 5.89
CA ILE A 131 14.09 2.56 6.83
C ILE A 131 13.84 1.23 7.54
N TRP A 132 14.06 0.12 6.84
CA TRP A 132 13.91 -1.21 7.43
C TRP A 132 15.01 -1.48 8.48
N ASN A 133 14.59 -1.97 9.64
CA ASN A 133 15.48 -2.20 10.78
C ASN A 133 15.47 -3.68 11.18
N ASN A 134 16.66 -4.30 11.27
CA ASN A 134 16.80 -5.71 11.65
C ASN A 134 16.85 -5.95 13.17
N LYS A 135 16.73 -4.91 14.00
CA LYS A 135 16.84 -4.98 15.47
C LYS A 135 15.51 -4.74 16.19
N ARG A 136 14.60 -3.99 15.58
CA ARG A 136 13.31 -3.66 16.17
C ARG A 136 12.24 -3.41 15.11
N TYR A 137 11.01 -3.46 15.56
CA TYR A 137 9.88 -2.97 14.78
C TYR A 137 9.78 -1.45 14.81
N GLU A 138 9.09 -0.92 13.81
CA GLU A 138 8.54 0.42 13.80
C GLU A 138 7.60 0.64 15.00
N THR A 139 7.70 1.82 15.61
CA THR A 139 6.81 2.23 16.70
C THR A 139 5.52 2.86 16.17
N MET A 140 4.51 2.99 17.04
CA MET A 140 3.27 3.71 16.70
C MET A 140 3.53 5.19 16.37
N ASP A 141 4.49 5.84 17.03
CA ASP A 141 4.83 7.23 16.73
C ASP A 141 5.45 7.37 15.33
N GLU A 142 6.32 6.45 14.93
CA GLU A 142 6.90 6.41 13.59
C GLU A 142 5.83 6.15 12.52
N LEU A 143 4.88 5.24 12.79
CA LEU A 143 3.72 5.02 11.92
C LEU A 143 2.85 6.28 11.81
N ASN A 144 2.53 6.93 12.92
CA ASN A 144 1.73 8.16 12.93
C ASN A 144 2.41 9.27 12.13
N GLU A 145 3.73 9.38 12.20
CA GLU A 145 4.48 10.34 11.39
C GLU A 145 4.41 9.99 9.88
N ARG A 146 4.48 8.71 9.49
CA ARG A 146 4.28 8.29 8.09
C ARG A 146 2.87 8.62 7.61
N LYS A 147 1.85 8.35 8.43
CA LYS A 147 0.45 8.70 8.14
C LYS A 147 0.28 10.19 7.90
N ARG A 148 0.85 11.03 8.79
CA ARG A 148 0.83 12.49 8.66
C ARG A 148 1.48 12.95 7.35
N LYS A 149 2.68 12.43 7.02
CA LYS A 149 3.37 12.72 5.76
C LYS A 149 2.56 12.30 4.54
N THR A 150 1.92 11.13 4.60
CA THR A 150 1.04 10.65 3.51
C THR A 150 -0.12 11.61 3.27
N LEU A 151 -0.79 12.06 4.34
CA LEU A 151 -1.88 13.03 4.21
C LEU A 151 -1.42 14.38 3.67
N GLU A 152 -0.33 14.89 4.19
CA GLU A 152 0.22 16.16 3.70
C GLU A 152 0.59 16.06 2.23
N PHE A 153 1.21 14.94 1.83
CA PHE A 153 1.52 14.68 0.44
C PHE A 153 0.27 14.71 -0.44
N ILE A 154 -0.80 14.02 -0.04
CA ILE A 154 -2.07 13.97 -0.78
C ILE A 154 -2.73 15.36 -0.82
N LYS A 155 -2.81 16.07 0.32
CA LYS A 155 -3.46 17.40 0.43
C LYS A 155 -2.85 18.44 -0.50
N HIS A 156 -1.54 18.34 -0.77
CA HIS A 156 -0.85 19.28 -1.66
C HIS A 156 -0.94 18.89 -3.15
N ARG A 157 -1.62 17.79 -3.48
CA ARG A 157 -1.80 17.36 -4.86
C ARG A 157 -3.00 18.05 -5.50
N PRO A 158 -2.89 18.46 -6.78
CA PRO A 158 -4.01 19.05 -7.53
C PRO A 158 -5.03 18.00 -8.00
N GLU A 159 -4.62 16.73 -8.04
CA GLU A 159 -5.41 15.60 -8.50
C GLU A 159 -6.63 15.35 -7.58
N LYS A 160 -7.76 14.95 -8.17
CA LYS A 160 -9.03 14.82 -7.45
C LYS A 160 -9.35 13.37 -7.08
N ASN A 161 -8.94 12.42 -7.89
CA ASN A 161 -9.20 11.01 -7.71
C ASN A 161 -7.86 10.27 -7.61
N ILE A 162 -7.49 9.88 -6.40
CA ILE A 162 -6.16 9.32 -6.12
C ILE A 162 -6.30 7.87 -5.65
N ALA A 163 -5.64 6.95 -6.33
CA ALA A 163 -5.54 5.57 -5.88
C ALA A 163 -4.26 5.36 -5.06
N LEU A 164 -4.38 4.74 -3.87
CA LEU A 164 -3.26 4.30 -3.04
C LEU A 164 -3.22 2.78 -3.01
N VAL A 165 -2.16 2.18 -3.57
CA VAL A 165 -1.93 0.74 -3.50
C VAL A 165 -0.94 0.45 -2.36
N SER A 166 -1.44 -0.21 -1.31
CA SER A 166 -0.73 -0.41 -0.06
C SER A 166 -1.06 -1.77 0.57
N HIS A 167 -1.05 -1.88 1.87
CA HIS A 167 -1.09 -3.11 2.65
C HIS A 167 -2.18 -3.06 3.71
N SER A 168 -2.62 -4.23 4.18
CA SER A 168 -3.77 -4.35 5.09
C SER A 168 -3.56 -3.56 6.38
N SER A 169 -2.49 -3.83 7.13
CA SER A 169 -2.28 -3.21 8.44
C SER A 169 -2.03 -1.70 8.34
N PHE A 170 -1.33 -1.24 7.27
CA PHE A 170 -1.17 0.19 7.04
C PHE A 170 -2.51 0.87 6.75
N ILE A 171 -3.32 0.32 5.82
CA ILE A 171 -4.61 0.91 5.44
C ILE A 171 -5.56 0.93 6.63
N MET A 172 -5.68 -0.17 7.38
CA MET A 172 -6.53 -0.24 8.57
C MET A 172 -6.13 0.81 9.61
N ASN A 173 -4.82 0.94 9.86
CA ASN A 173 -4.34 1.95 10.80
C ASN A 173 -4.50 3.37 10.26
N PHE A 174 -4.33 3.57 8.95
CA PHE A 174 -4.50 4.86 8.29
C PHE A 174 -5.95 5.36 8.42
N LEU A 175 -6.94 4.47 8.33
CA LEU A 175 -8.35 4.83 8.38
C LEU A 175 -8.92 4.88 9.82
N PHE A 176 -8.54 3.90 10.66
CA PHE A 176 -9.26 3.63 11.91
C PHE A 176 -8.38 3.77 13.16
N ASN A 177 -7.10 4.11 13.02
CA ASN A 177 -6.11 4.03 14.11
C ASN A 177 -6.03 2.63 14.77
N PHE A 178 -6.33 1.60 14.00
CA PHE A 178 -6.50 0.24 14.47
C PHE A 178 -5.48 -0.68 13.79
N VAL A 179 -4.80 -1.49 14.58
CA VAL A 179 -3.97 -2.58 14.11
C VAL A 179 -4.69 -3.86 14.55
N ASP A 180 -5.26 -4.58 13.61
CA ASP A 180 -5.86 -5.86 13.90
C ASP A 180 -4.74 -6.90 14.07
N GLU A 181 -4.71 -7.56 15.22
CA GLU A 181 -3.85 -8.71 15.46
C GLU A 181 -4.50 -10.01 14.94
N ASP A 182 -5.81 -9.98 14.65
CA ASP A 182 -6.58 -11.10 14.12
C ASP A 182 -6.60 -11.05 12.59
N GLU A 183 -5.93 -12.01 11.96
CA GLU A 183 -5.86 -12.13 10.51
C GLU A 183 -7.20 -12.39 9.80
N ASP A 184 -8.21 -12.83 10.54
CA ASP A 184 -9.57 -13.06 10.02
C ASP A 184 -10.29 -11.76 9.59
N LYS A 185 -9.74 -10.59 9.94
CA LYS A 185 -10.29 -9.28 9.61
C LYS A 185 -9.44 -8.48 8.59
N GLU A 186 -8.63 -9.16 7.81
CA GLU A 186 -7.87 -8.49 6.77
C GLU A 186 -8.76 -7.91 5.66
N LEU A 187 -8.33 -6.75 5.13
CA LEU A 187 -8.96 -6.16 3.95
C LEU A 187 -8.89 -7.11 2.75
N LYS A 188 -9.90 -7.10 1.91
CA LYS A 188 -9.89 -7.88 0.65
C LYS A 188 -8.72 -7.43 -0.22
N HIS A 189 -8.04 -8.38 -0.83
CA HIS A 189 -7.05 -8.12 -1.87
C HIS A 189 -7.71 -7.46 -3.08
N CYS A 190 -7.03 -6.50 -3.69
CA CYS A 190 -7.47 -5.87 -4.93
C CYS A 190 -8.94 -5.40 -4.89
N TYR A 191 -9.31 -4.69 -3.84
CA TYR A 191 -10.63 -4.08 -3.71
C TYR A 191 -10.47 -2.58 -3.45
N PRO A 192 -11.12 -1.69 -4.23
CA PRO A 192 -10.98 -0.24 -4.11
C PRO A 192 -11.93 0.31 -3.05
N TYR A 193 -11.44 0.50 -1.83
CA TYR A 193 -12.17 1.16 -0.75
C TYR A 193 -12.15 2.67 -0.98
N GLU A 194 -13.31 3.26 -1.23
CA GLU A 194 -13.46 4.70 -1.52
C GLU A 194 -13.70 5.51 -0.26
N PHE A 195 -12.95 6.61 -0.12
CA PHE A 195 -13.10 7.60 0.95
C PHE A 195 -12.98 9.02 0.39
N LYS A 196 -13.62 9.97 1.05
CA LYS A 196 -13.35 11.39 0.83
C LYS A 196 -12.23 11.83 1.76
N MET A 197 -11.34 12.68 1.26
CA MET A 197 -10.22 13.20 2.05
C MET A 197 -10.66 13.88 3.35
N GLU A 198 -11.81 14.53 3.35
CA GLU A 198 -12.41 15.18 4.52
C GLU A 198 -12.88 14.20 5.59
N ASP A 199 -13.13 12.93 5.22
CA ASP A 199 -13.58 11.88 6.13
C ASP A 199 -12.43 11.14 6.81
N ILE A 200 -11.20 11.35 6.35
CA ILE A 200 -9.99 10.75 6.94
C ILE A 200 -9.53 11.61 8.11
N ASP A 201 -9.98 11.28 9.32
CA ASP A 201 -9.61 11.97 10.55
C ASP A 201 -8.72 11.11 11.44
N PHE A 202 -7.54 11.64 11.78
CA PHE A 202 -6.54 10.93 12.58
C PHE A 202 -6.75 11.05 14.11
N GLY A 203 -7.84 11.62 14.59
CA GLY A 203 -7.93 11.92 16.02
C GLY A 203 -9.18 11.48 16.75
N THR A 204 -10.30 11.19 16.10
CA THR A 204 -11.59 11.19 16.81
C THR A 204 -12.57 10.08 16.51
N ARG A 205 -12.36 9.20 15.54
CA ARG A 205 -13.39 8.20 15.20
C ARG A 205 -13.34 6.95 16.08
N LYS A 206 -14.41 6.80 16.88
CA LYS A 206 -14.83 5.54 17.48
C LYS A 206 -15.47 4.63 16.41
N GLU A 207 -15.21 3.34 16.53
CA GLU A 207 -15.65 2.17 15.74
C GLU A 207 -17.15 2.12 15.36
N SER A 208 -17.77 2.95 14.59
CA SER A 208 -19.22 2.74 14.49
C SER A 208 -19.91 2.91 13.13
N SER A 209 -19.24 3.02 12.01
CA SER A 209 -20.01 3.28 10.78
C SER A 209 -19.61 2.61 9.46
N TYR A 210 -18.66 1.73 9.44
CA TYR A 210 -18.36 0.97 8.21
C TYR A 210 -18.63 -0.52 8.47
N GLY A 211 -19.73 -1.06 7.88
CA GLY A 211 -20.00 -2.49 7.87
C GLY A 211 -18.90 -3.21 7.09
N LEU A 212 -17.84 -3.64 7.79
CA LEU A 212 -16.83 -4.58 7.35
C LEU A 212 -17.28 -6.00 7.71
#